data_6fc1f0c946eb08d86b5b2c713a0afee9
#
_entry.id   6fc1f0c946eb08d86b5b2c713a0afee9
#
_cell.length_a   1.000
_cell.length_b   1.000
_cell.length_c   1.000
_cell.angle_alpha   90.00
_cell.angle_beta   90.00
_cell.angle_gamma   90.00
#
_symmetry.space_group_name_H-M   'P 1'
#
loop_
_entity.id
_entity.type
_entity.pdbx_description
1 polymer ?
#
loop_
_entity_poly.entity_id
_entity_poly.type
_entity_poly.pdbx_seq_one_letter_code
_entity_poly.pdbx_strand_id
1 'polypeptide(L)'
;VKIYTAAHPVTAKERMIPGGGWNIYAQPVKIEDGVWIGGGAIILPGVTIGRNAVIGAGAVVTKDIPANAVAVGSPARVIRYQEE
;
A
#
# COMPACT_ATOMS: atom_id res chain seq x y z
N VAL A 1 0.28 11.68 4.05
CA VAL A 1 0.55 10.33 3.54
C VAL A 1 1.04 9.47 4.67
N LYS A 2 0.49 8.27 4.78
CA LYS A 2 0.95 7.27 5.74
C LYS A 2 1.39 6.02 5.01
N ILE A 3 2.57 5.51 5.37
CA ILE A 3 3.14 4.32 4.75
C ILE A 3 3.38 3.30 5.86
N TYR A 4 2.71 2.16 5.77
CA TYR A 4 2.82 1.10 6.76
C TYR A 4 3.65 -0.05 6.21
N THR A 5 4.69 -0.44 6.93
CA THR A 5 5.61 -1.50 6.52
C THR A 5 5.54 -2.74 7.40
N ALA A 6 4.69 -2.73 8.41
CA ALA A 6 4.53 -3.86 9.33
C ALA A 6 3.06 -4.23 9.47
N ALA A 7 2.80 -5.51 9.68
CA ALA A 7 1.46 -6.03 9.87
C ALA A 7 1.47 -7.06 11.02
N HIS A 8 0.35 -7.14 11.72
CA HIS A 8 0.10 -8.17 12.72
C HIS A 8 -0.75 -9.29 12.10
N PRO A 9 -0.71 -10.51 12.68
CA PRO A 9 -1.61 -11.57 12.24
C PRO A 9 -3.06 -11.14 12.36
N VAL A 10 -3.86 -11.47 11.35
CA VAL A 10 -5.28 -11.06 11.30
C VAL A 10 -6.20 -12.01 12.05
N THR A 11 -5.81 -13.26 12.28
CA THR A 11 -6.65 -14.20 13.02
C THR A 11 -6.36 -14.14 14.51
N ALA A 12 -7.43 -14.22 15.29
CA ALA A 12 -7.29 -14.25 16.75
C ALA A 12 -6.47 -15.47 17.21
N LYS A 13 -6.62 -16.60 16.54
CA LYS A 13 -5.87 -17.81 16.84
C LYS A 13 -4.36 -17.59 16.74
N GLU A 14 -3.92 -16.95 15.66
CA GLU A 14 -2.50 -16.65 15.47
C GLU A 14 -1.99 -15.68 16.54
N ARG A 15 -2.79 -14.68 16.90
CA ARG A 15 -2.41 -13.70 17.91
C ARG A 15 -2.36 -14.27 19.32
N MET A 16 -3.02 -15.38 19.57
CA MET A 16 -3.10 -16.01 20.90
C MET A 16 -2.06 -17.12 21.13
N ILE A 17 -1.28 -17.45 20.13
CA ILE A 17 -0.18 -18.39 20.26
C ILE A 17 0.87 -17.78 21.20
N PRO A 18 1.35 -18.51 22.25
CA PRO A 18 2.41 -18.00 23.13
C PRO A 18 3.63 -17.52 22.31
N GLY A 19 3.98 -16.25 22.49
CA GLY A 19 5.05 -15.61 21.72
C GLY A 19 4.67 -15.24 20.29
N GLY A 20 3.53 -15.72 19.79
CA GLY A 20 3.12 -15.48 18.42
C GLY A 20 2.19 -14.28 18.22
N GLY A 21 1.41 -13.93 19.26
CA GLY A 21 0.42 -12.85 19.16
C GLY A 21 1.02 -11.46 18.91
N TRP A 22 2.30 -11.33 19.14
CA TRP A 22 3.04 -10.08 18.91
C TRP A 22 4.03 -10.16 17.75
N ASN A 23 3.92 -11.20 16.94
CA ASN A 23 4.73 -11.27 15.72
C ASN A 23 4.31 -10.15 14.77
N ILE A 24 5.28 -9.35 14.38
CA ILE A 24 5.10 -8.28 13.41
C ILE A 24 5.78 -8.72 12.12
N TYR A 25 5.02 -8.78 11.03
CA TYR A 25 5.56 -9.10 9.72
C TYR A 25 6.10 -7.82 9.09
N ALA A 26 7.39 -7.75 8.88
CA ALA A 26 8.00 -6.65 8.13
C ALA A 26 7.75 -6.90 6.64
N GLN A 27 7.00 -5.99 6.00
CA GLN A 27 6.66 -6.05 4.59
C GLN A 27 6.99 -4.71 3.95
N PRO A 28 8.20 -4.56 3.41
CA PRO A 28 8.62 -3.28 2.86
C PRO A 28 7.69 -2.75 1.79
N VAL A 29 7.46 -1.45 1.81
CA VAL A 29 6.79 -0.73 0.74
C VAL A 29 7.86 -0.26 -0.23
N LYS A 30 7.64 -0.49 -1.53
CA LYS A 30 8.54 -0.02 -2.58
C LYS A 30 7.81 1.03 -3.40
N ILE A 31 8.39 2.21 -3.48
CA ILE A 31 7.87 3.31 -4.30
C ILE A 31 8.92 3.65 -5.34
N GLU A 32 8.58 3.43 -6.60
CA GLU A 32 9.51 3.65 -7.70
C GLU A 32 9.58 5.12 -8.09
N ASP A 33 10.46 5.45 -9.06
CA ASP A 33 10.71 6.84 -9.43
C ASP A 33 9.49 7.52 -10.04
N GLY A 34 9.37 8.81 -9.80
CA GLY A 34 8.33 9.64 -10.41
C GLY A 34 6.93 9.45 -9.87
N VAL A 35 6.76 8.69 -8.80
CA VAL A 35 5.45 8.48 -8.19
C VAL A 35 4.97 9.77 -7.51
N TRP A 36 3.70 10.11 -7.73
CA TRP A 36 3.05 11.19 -7.01
C TRP A 36 1.95 10.62 -6.10
N ILE A 37 2.02 10.95 -4.83
CA ILE A 37 1.06 10.49 -3.84
C ILE A 37 0.29 11.68 -3.28
N GLY A 38 -1.01 11.69 -3.48
CA GLY A 38 -1.89 12.74 -2.98
C GLY A 38 -1.99 12.75 -1.45
N GLY A 39 -2.36 13.90 -0.90
CA GLY A 39 -2.47 14.08 0.55
C GLY A 39 -3.45 13.12 1.20
N GLY A 40 -3.10 12.65 2.38
CA GLY A 40 -3.95 11.73 3.14
C GLY A 40 -3.99 10.29 2.63
N ALA A 41 -3.26 9.95 1.59
CA ALA A 41 -3.20 8.56 1.11
C ALA A 41 -2.54 7.65 2.15
N ILE A 42 -2.98 6.39 2.17
CA ILE A 42 -2.43 5.35 3.05
C ILE A 42 -1.92 4.22 2.18
N ILE A 43 -0.66 3.83 2.36
CA ILE A 43 -0.04 2.71 1.65
C ILE A 43 0.15 1.57 2.62
N LEU A 44 -0.43 0.42 2.33
CA LEU A 44 -0.37 -0.73 3.21
C LEU A 44 0.93 -1.52 3.02
N PRO A 45 1.28 -2.39 4.02
CA PRO A 45 2.52 -3.16 3.97
C PRO A 45 2.64 -4.01 2.70
N GLY A 46 3.86 -4.14 2.19
CA GLY A 46 4.18 -5.03 1.07
C GLY A 46 3.79 -4.51 -0.31
N VAL A 47 3.21 -3.32 -0.39
CA VAL A 47 2.77 -2.76 -1.68
C VAL A 47 3.96 -2.19 -2.46
N THR A 48 3.98 -2.43 -3.77
CA THR A 48 4.89 -1.78 -4.72
C THR A 48 4.08 -0.81 -5.57
N ILE A 49 4.53 0.45 -5.62
CA ILE A 49 3.92 1.46 -6.49
C ILE A 49 4.87 1.68 -7.65
N GLY A 50 4.40 1.36 -8.85
CA GLY A 50 5.20 1.39 -10.06
C GLY A 50 5.55 2.80 -10.53
N ARG A 51 6.58 2.89 -11.35
CA ARG A 51 7.15 4.15 -11.84
C ARG A 51 6.08 5.07 -12.43
N ASN A 52 6.16 6.34 -12.09
CA ASN A 52 5.27 7.40 -12.57
C ASN A 52 3.80 7.24 -12.19
N ALA A 53 3.45 6.29 -11.33
CA ALA A 53 2.07 6.14 -10.89
C ALA A 53 1.60 7.36 -10.10
N VAL A 54 0.31 7.62 -10.14
CA VAL A 54 -0.35 8.68 -9.36
C VAL A 54 -1.35 8.05 -8.42
N ILE A 55 -1.22 8.36 -7.15
CA ILE A 55 -2.16 7.91 -6.12
C ILE A 55 -2.99 9.12 -5.70
N GLY A 56 -4.31 9.01 -5.84
CA GLY A 56 -5.21 10.10 -5.50
C GLY A 56 -5.25 10.41 -4.01
N ALA A 57 -5.62 11.64 -3.68
CA ALA A 57 -5.75 12.05 -2.28
C ALA A 57 -6.75 11.16 -1.54
N GLY A 58 -6.40 10.77 -0.31
CA GLY A 58 -7.25 9.94 0.54
C GLY A 58 -7.36 8.49 0.12
N ALA A 59 -6.63 8.05 -0.90
CA ALA A 59 -6.68 6.65 -1.35
C ALA A 59 -6.05 5.72 -0.31
N VAL A 60 -6.59 4.50 -0.24
CA VAL A 60 -6.01 3.43 0.58
C VAL A 60 -5.49 2.35 -0.36
N VAL A 61 -4.18 2.28 -0.52
CA VAL A 61 -3.53 1.36 -1.46
C VAL A 61 -3.28 0.03 -0.77
N THR A 62 -4.02 -0.98 -1.22
CA THR A 62 -3.98 -2.33 -0.63
C THR A 62 -3.28 -3.36 -1.51
N LYS A 63 -3.03 -3.04 -2.77
CA LYS A 63 -2.38 -3.90 -3.76
C LYS A 63 -1.38 -3.12 -4.57
N ASP A 64 -0.47 -3.81 -5.24
CA ASP A 64 0.51 -3.18 -6.10
C ASP A 64 -0.17 -2.31 -7.17
N ILE A 65 0.46 -1.19 -7.47
CA ILE A 65 -0.01 -0.27 -8.50
C ILE A 65 0.96 -0.31 -9.68
N PRO A 66 0.46 -0.59 -10.89
CA PRO A 66 1.32 -0.65 -12.07
C PRO A 66 1.95 0.70 -12.42
N ALA A 67 3.05 0.65 -13.16
CA ALA A 67 3.68 1.86 -13.69
C ALA A 67 2.69 2.67 -14.53
N ASN A 68 2.78 3.98 -14.47
CA ASN A 68 1.95 4.94 -15.19
C ASN A 68 0.46 4.91 -14.87
N ALA A 69 0.03 4.11 -13.89
CA ALA A 69 -1.37 4.03 -13.49
C ALA A 69 -1.78 5.24 -12.64
N VAL A 70 -3.05 5.61 -12.77
CA VAL A 70 -3.70 6.53 -11.84
C VAL A 70 -4.68 5.72 -11.00
N ALA A 71 -4.45 5.66 -9.70
CA ALA A 71 -5.28 4.89 -8.78
C ALA A 71 -5.90 5.80 -7.72
N VAL A 72 -7.17 5.59 -7.46
CA VAL A 72 -7.94 6.40 -6.49
C VAL A 72 -8.86 5.51 -5.67
N GLY A 73 -9.29 6.03 -4.54
CA GLY A 73 -10.35 5.41 -3.74
C GLY A 73 -9.86 4.54 -2.61
N SER A 74 -10.80 3.96 -1.89
CA SER A 74 -10.56 3.05 -0.76
C SER A 74 -11.49 1.84 -0.90
N PRO A 75 -10.94 0.68 -1.25
CA PRO A 75 -9.57 0.42 -1.68
C PRO A 75 -9.25 1.10 -3.02
N ALA A 76 -7.99 1.46 -3.20
CA ALA A 76 -7.57 2.14 -4.43
C ALA A 76 -7.74 1.22 -5.65
N ARG A 77 -8.23 1.80 -6.73
CA ARG A 77 -8.43 1.12 -8.01
C ARG A 77 -7.84 1.95 -9.13
N VAL A 78 -7.22 1.29 -10.09
CA VAL A 78 -6.71 1.95 -11.29
C VAL A 78 -7.89 2.43 -12.12
N ILE A 79 -7.95 3.73 -12.38
CA ILE A 79 -9.00 4.34 -13.18
C ILE A 79 -8.56 4.68 -14.59
N ARG A 80 -7.26 4.81 -14.81
CA ARG A 80 -6.68 5.03 -16.14
C ARG A 80 -5.17 4.90 -16.08
N TYR A 81 -4.55 4.90 -17.24
CA TYR A 81 -3.10 4.96 -17.40
C TYR A 81 -2.71 6.28 -18.07
N GLN A 82 -1.56 6.81 -17.65
CA GLN A 82 -0.99 8.01 -18.27
C GLN A 82 -0.22 7.62 -19.52
N GLU A 83 -0.20 8.51 -20.49
CA GLU A 83 0.70 8.38 -21.62
C GLU A 83 2.12 8.80 -21.19
N GLU A 84 3.10 8.11 -21.72
CA GLU A 84 4.50 8.44 -21.51
C GLU A 84 5.00 9.44 -22.54
#